data_7224eec1b8a4d33d91952fb60c53c7f7
#
_entry.id   7224eec1b8a4d33d91952fb60c53c7f7
#
_cell.length_a   1.000
_cell.length_b   1.000
_cell.length_c   1.000
_cell.angle_alpha   90.00
_cell.angle_beta   90.00
_cell.angle_gamma   90.00
#
_symmetry.space_group_name_H-M   'P 1'
#
loop_
_entity.id
_entity.type
_entity.pdbx_description
1 polymer ?
#
loop_
_entity_poly.entity_id
_entity_poly.type
_entity_poly.pdbx_seq_one_letter_code
_entity_poly.pdbx_strand_id
1 'polypeptide(L)'
;IPAVFAIPTSWINGNTKDAIEAYGTSNLMTWQQMREMQASGLVEFGSHSDNLHYGIAANPQKNLEFAAITRQYFPQSESYETDEAFRRRVVKDLLQSKQILDKELGTNTRAIFWPYGAVTKETEELASMVGLPLSFSLGSELNTADLFGTYQRALIIDNPIPAQIYAEMQDFVLDRHAPYKQRKSFLRFNLAELVKDNGNSEQRLGQLLDQVGAFKSNNLLLTVVEDQNDDGKIDVAYFPNRSLPMKADLLNRVVWQARTRIANKVYAELPLSLETQQGYDLSELTADLVKNNSSITGLMIETDDTLHCAISQRDWDHICQKKIDDVLAIKNKTKLKANYYVNVSTNYQTALKFSYKGAQWGGLQKLLQLIPDHADFLYIALDSNQSKNNINELDKVLSTLTEREKQHLII
;
A
#
# COMPACT_ATOMS: atom_id res chain seq x y z
N ILE A 1 33.98 5.81 -2.62
CA ILE A 1 32.61 6.18 -2.18
C ILE A 1 32.22 5.23 -1.07
N PRO A 2 31.82 5.70 0.10
CA PRO A 2 31.28 4.83 1.15
C PRO A 2 30.01 4.12 0.65
N ALA A 3 29.86 2.84 1.02
CA ALA A 3 28.73 2.02 0.62
C ALA A 3 28.27 1.08 1.73
N VAL A 4 27.00 0.73 1.71
CA VAL A 4 26.42 -0.33 2.56
C VAL A 4 25.97 -1.48 1.66
N PHE A 5 26.45 -2.68 1.95
CA PHE A 5 26.00 -3.89 1.26
C PHE A 5 24.94 -4.61 2.09
N ALA A 6 23.84 -4.94 1.46
CA ALA A 6 22.74 -5.70 2.06
C ALA A 6 22.93 -7.20 1.79
N ILE A 7 23.08 -8.00 2.85
CA ILE A 7 23.50 -9.41 2.75
C ILE A 7 22.36 -10.34 3.14
N PRO A 8 21.89 -11.21 2.22
CA PRO A 8 21.07 -12.36 2.57
C PRO A 8 22.00 -13.47 3.10
N THR A 9 21.99 -13.68 4.41
CA THR A 9 23.02 -14.48 5.08
C THR A 9 23.00 -15.97 4.70
N SER A 10 21.83 -16.53 4.41
CA SER A 10 21.72 -17.91 3.92
C SER A 10 22.37 -18.12 2.55
N TRP A 11 22.45 -17.09 1.71
CA TRP A 11 23.12 -17.19 0.42
C TRP A 11 24.61 -17.38 0.57
N ILE A 12 25.22 -16.61 1.47
CA ILE A 12 26.67 -16.69 1.74
C ILE A 12 27.03 -18.02 2.38
N ASN A 13 26.15 -18.54 3.23
CA ASN A 13 26.36 -19.85 3.86
C ASN A 13 26.05 -21.05 2.93
N GLY A 14 25.72 -20.80 1.67
CA GLY A 14 25.49 -21.82 0.66
C GLY A 14 24.18 -22.60 0.80
N ASN A 15 23.21 -22.05 1.53
CA ASN A 15 21.97 -22.75 1.91
C ASN A 15 20.80 -22.55 0.95
N THR A 16 20.97 -21.83 -0.16
CA THR A 16 19.89 -21.56 -1.10
C THR A 16 20.25 -21.98 -2.51
N LYS A 17 19.44 -22.89 -3.05
CA LYS A 17 19.50 -23.31 -4.44
C LYS A 17 19.34 -22.13 -5.39
N ASP A 18 18.42 -21.22 -5.07
CA ASP A 18 18.07 -20.07 -5.91
C ASP A 18 19.27 -19.12 -6.10
N ALA A 19 20.09 -18.90 -5.07
CA ALA A 19 21.29 -18.07 -5.19
C ALA A 19 22.35 -18.72 -6.09
N ILE A 20 22.51 -20.03 -6.00
CA ILE A 20 23.45 -20.79 -6.85
C ILE A 20 22.96 -20.77 -8.31
N GLU A 21 21.68 -20.95 -8.55
CA GLU A 21 21.08 -20.89 -9.89
C GLU A 21 21.20 -19.49 -10.51
N ALA A 22 20.98 -18.44 -9.72
CA ALA A 22 21.01 -17.06 -10.21
C ALA A 22 22.44 -16.52 -10.47
N TYR A 23 23.39 -16.85 -9.59
CA TYR A 23 24.73 -16.24 -9.56
C TYR A 23 25.88 -17.25 -9.80
N GLY A 24 25.60 -18.52 -9.78
CA GLY A 24 26.60 -19.58 -9.89
C GLY A 24 27.34 -19.88 -8.59
N THR A 25 27.95 -21.06 -8.55
CA THR A 25 28.78 -21.48 -7.42
C THR A 25 30.04 -20.62 -7.36
N SER A 26 30.40 -20.12 -6.19
CA SER A 26 31.62 -19.33 -5.95
C SER A 26 31.62 -17.89 -6.50
N ASN A 27 30.52 -17.39 -7.02
CA ASN A 27 30.42 -16.01 -7.48
C ASN A 27 29.88 -15.01 -6.38
N LEU A 28 29.51 -15.55 -5.23
CA LEU A 28 29.16 -14.72 -4.08
C LEU A 28 30.40 -14.41 -3.24
N MET A 29 30.41 -13.23 -2.60
CA MET A 29 31.48 -12.84 -1.69
C MET A 29 31.56 -13.82 -0.50
N THR A 30 32.78 -14.09 -0.07
CA THR A 30 33.06 -14.85 1.17
C THR A 30 33.05 -13.90 2.38
N TRP A 31 32.87 -14.46 3.57
CA TRP A 31 33.00 -13.71 4.83
C TRP A 31 34.39 -13.08 4.99
N GLN A 32 35.44 -13.72 4.50
CA GLN A 32 36.77 -13.14 4.52
C GLN A 32 36.87 -11.88 3.66
N GLN A 33 36.38 -11.92 2.43
CA GLN A 33 36.36 -10.75 1.55
C GLN A 33 35.54 -9.61 2.14
N MET A 34 34.40 -9.90 2.79
CA MET A 34 33.61 -8.90 3.49
C MET A 34 34.37 -8.24 4.64
N ARG A 35 35.12 -9.02 5.44
CA ARG A 35 35.99 -8.46 6.49
C ARG A 35 37.09 -7.58 5.92
N GLU A 36 37.69 -7.94 4.81
CA GLU A 36 38.70 -7.12 4.12
C GLU A 36 38.08 -5.79 3.61
N MET A 37 36.87 -5.83 3.02
CA MET A 37 36.17 -4.64 2.59
C MET A 37 35.82 -3.72 3.78
N GLN A 38 35.34 -4.28 4.88
CA GLN A 38 35.04 -3.54 6.09
C GLN A 38 36.28 -2.88 6.69
N ALA A 39 37.41 -3.56 6.69
CA ALA A 39 38.70 -3.04 7.18
C ALA A 39 39.18 -1.80 6.41
N SER A 40 38.69 -1.58 5.18
CA SER A 40 38.97 -0.38 4.40
C SER A 40 38.36 0.90 5.01
N GLY A 41 37.36 0.78 5.89
CA GLY A 41 36.58 1.90 6.44
C GLY A 41 35.59 2.51 5.45
N LEU A 42 35.46 1.99 4.24
CA LEU A 42 34.56 2.50 3.21
C LEU A 42 33.28 1.67 3.07
N VAL A 43 33.24 0.48 3.65
CA VAL A 43 32.13 -0.45 3.47
C VAL A 43 31.55 -0.86 4.82
N GLU A 44 30.23 -0.77 4.90
CA GLU A 44 29.41 -1.34 5.97
C GLU A 44 28.51 -2.45 5.41
N PHE A 45 28.05 -3.32 6.30
CA PHE A 45 27.14 -4.40 5.94
C PHE A 45 25.85 -4.31 6.76
N GLY A 46 24.70 -4.51 6.07
CA GLY A 46 23.39 -4.59 6.68
C GLY A 46 22.69 -5.89 6.33
N SER A 47 21.64 -6.22 7.05
CA SER A 47 20.82 -7.39 6.78
C SER A 47 20.00 -7.22 5.51
N HIS A 48 19.90 -8.28 4.70
CA HIS A 48 18.89 -8.44 3.66
C HIS A 48 17.99 -9.65 3.98
N SER A 49 17.69 -9.87 5.27
CA SER A 49 17.16 -11.10 5.88
C SER A 49 18.14 -12.27 5.89
N ASP A 50 17.81 -13.36 6.56
CA ASP A 50 18.51 -14.61 6.38
C ASP A 50 18.04 -15.30 5.10
N ASN A 51 16.75 -15.62 5.04
CA ASN A 51 16.15 -16.36 3.93
C ASN A 51 14.70 -15.92 3.65
N LEU A 52 14.43 -14.61 3.50
CA LEU A 52 13.11 -14.09 3.07
C LEU A 52 13.11 -13.57 1.62
N HIS A 53 14.23 -13.77 0.90
CA HIS A 53 14.36 -13.31 -0.48
C HIS A 53 13.76 -14.32 -1.46
N TYR A 54 12.48 -14.67 -1.29
CA TYR A 54 11.73 -15.56 -2.17
C TYR A 54 10.22 -15.27 -2.11
N GLY A 55 9.47 -15.88 -3.03
CA GLY A 55 8.02 -15.81 -3.07
C GLY A 55 7.36 -17.01 -2.40
N ILE A 56 6.27 -16.77 -1.66
CA ILE A 56 5.43 -17.81 -1.07
C ILE A 56 4.01 -17.76 -1.65
N ALA A 57 3.30 -18.89 -1.62
CA ALA A 57 1.90 -18.93 -2.07
C ALA A 57 1.05 -17.99 -1.20
N ALA A 58 0.42 -17.02 -1.85
CA ALA A 58 -0.32 -15.93 -1.20
C ALA A 58 -1.84 -16.08 -1.28
N ASN A 59 -2.34 -17.04 -2.07
CA ASN A 59 -3.77 -17.21 -2.30
C ASN A 59 -4.08 -18.62 -2.83
N PRO A 60 -5.37 -19.02 -2.91
CA PRO A 60 -5.78 -20.30 -3.48
C PRO A 60 -5.30 -20.54 -4.91
N GLN A 61 -5.09 -19.49 -5.70
CA GLN A 61 -4.59 -19.57 -7.08
C GLN A 61 -3.04 -19.73 -7.14
N LYS A 62 -2.38 -19.85 -5.98
CA LYS A 62 -0.95 -20.11 -5.83
C LYS A 62 -0.05 -19.00 -6.43
N ASN A 63 -0.51 -17.77 -6.47
CA ASN A 63 0.37 -16.65 -6.83
C ASN A 63 1.46 -16.50 -5.77
N LEU A 64 2.66 -16.18 -6.22
CA LEU A 64 3.80 -15.99 -5.35
C LEU A 64 3.92 -14.50 -4.97
N GLU A 65 3.95 -14.23 -3.68
CA GLU A 65 4.17 -12.90 -3.12
C GLU A 65 5.35 -12.94 -2.15
N PHE A 66 5.89 -11.77 -1.82
CA PHE A 66 7.12 -11.64 -1.04
C PHE A 66 7.00 -12.22 0.36
N ALA A 67 7.87 -13.17 0.69
CA ALA A 67 7.82 -13.91 1.96
C ALA A 67 7.90 -13.02 3.20
N ALA A 68 8.59 -11.88 3.11
CA ALA A 68 8.77 -10.95 4.22
C ALA A 68 7.46 -10.35 4.74
N ILE A 69 6.45 -10.17 3.88
CA ILE A 69 5.22 -9.43 4.21
C ILE A 69 3.93 -10.22 4.04
N THR A 70 4.01 -11.43 3.49
CA THR A 70 2.86 -12.22 3.08
C THR A 70 2.61 -13.36 4.05
N ARG A 71 1.35 -13.58 4.43
CA ARG A 71 0.91 -14.80 5.11
C ARG A 71 0.75 -15.90 4.09
N GLN A 72 1.44 -17.01 4.32
CA GLN A 72 1.41 -18.15 3.40
C GLN A 72 0.02 -18.78 3.35
N TYR A 73 -0.43 -19.09 2.14
CA TYR A 73 -1.61 -19.94 1.95
C TYR A 73 -1.20 -21.41 1.90
N PHE A 74 -1.91 -22.25 2.63
CA PHE A 74 -1.69 -23.70 2.69
C PHE A 74 -2.81 -24.41 1.94
N PRO A 75 -2.57 -24.91 0.71
CA PRO A 75 -3.62 -25.55 -0.10
C PRO A 75 -4.23 -26.80 0.53
N GLN A 76 -3.48 -27.52 1.37
CA GLN A 76 -3.94 -28.78 1.99
C GLN A 76 -5.01 -28.55 3.06
N SER A 77 -4.94 -27.41 3.76
CA SER A 77 -5.88 -27.04 4.81
C SER A 77 -6.79 -25.88 4.40
N GLU A 78 -6.65 -25.41 3.17
CA GLU A 78 -7.39 -24.25 2.64
C GLU A 78 -7.39 -23.06 3.59
N SER A 79 -6.24 -22.81 4.21
CA SER A 79 -6.10 -21.80 5.25
C SER A 79 -4.85 -20.94 5.06
N TYR A 80 -4.86 -19.77 5.70
CA TYR A 80 -3.72 -18.87 5.75
C TYR A 80 -2.87 -19.07 7.00
N GLU A 81 -1.59 -18.73 6.91
CA GLU A 81 -0.67 -18.64 8.03
C GLU A 81 -1.26 -17.73 9.13
N THR A 82 -1.27 -18.19 10.39
CA THR A 82 -1.76 -17.37 11.49
C THR A 82 -0.83 -16.20 11.78
N ASP A 83 -1.33 -15.16 12.45
CA ASP A 83 -0.52 -13.98 12.80
C ASP A 83 0.68 -14.35 13.67
N GLU A 84 0.51 -15.28 14.62
CA GLU A 84 1.59 -15.75 15.48
C GLU A 84 2.64 -16.56 14.70
N ALA A 85 2.23 -17.38 13.73
CA ALA A 85 3.14 -18.15 12.88
C ALA A 85 3.95 -17.21 11.97
N PHE A 86 3.28 -16.25 11.35
CA PHE A 86 3.91 -15.20 10.55
C PHE A 86 4.96 -14.42 11.35
N ARG A 87 4.59 -13.89 12.51
CA ARG A 87 5.52 -13.13 13.37
C ARG A 87 6.71 -13.97 13.79
N ARG A 88 6.47 -15.21 14.22
CA ARG A 88 7.57 -16.13 14.58
C ARG A 88 8.51 -16.38 13.43
N ARG A 89 7.99 -16.60 12.22
CA ARG A 89 8.81 -16.84 11.01
C ARG A 89 9.68 -15.64 10.69
N VAL A 90 9.09 -14.44 10.65
CA VAL A 90 9.83 -13.21 10.35
C VAL A 90 10.86 -12.88 11.43
N VAL A 91 10.46 -12.90 12.71
CA VAL A 91 11.39 -12.62 13.83
C VAL A 91 12.56 -13.60 13.84
N LYS A 92 12.30 -14.90 13.67
CA LYS A 92 13.34 -15.93 13.65
C LYS A 92 14.36 -15.64 12.54
N ASP A 93 13.89 -15.33 11.35
CA ASP A 93 14.74 -15.07 10.19
C ASP A 93 15.60 -13.80 10.40
N LEU A 94 15.00 -12.70 10.79
CA LEU A 94 15.70 -11.42 11.01
C LEU A 94 16.73 -11.53 12.14
N LEU A 95 16.37 -12.21 13.24
CA LEU A 95 17.28 -12.43 14.36
C LEU A 95 18.47 -13.29 13.93
N GLN A 96 18.22 -14.35 13.17
CA GLN A 96 19.28 -15.22 12.63
C GLN A 96 20.22 -14.45 11.72
N SER A 97 19.69 -13.65 10.78
CA SER A 97 20.50 -12.80 9.91
C SER A 97 21.41 -11.86 10.71
N LYS A 98 20.83 -11.15 11.69
CA LYS A 98 21.61 -10.26 12.56
C LYS A 98 22.72 -11.00 13.30
N GLN A 99 22.41 -12.13 13.93
CA GLN A 99 23.38 -12.92 14.70
C GLN A 99 24.54 -13.42 13.83
N ILE A 100 24.26 -13.84 12.59
CA ILE A 100 25.29 -14.28 11.65
C ILE A 100 26.19 -13.09 11.27
N LEU A 101 25.61 -11.96 10.87
CA LEU A 101 26.37 -10.76 10.51
C LEU A 101 27.24 -10.26 11.67
N ASP A 102 26.68 -10.16 12.86
CA ASP A 102 27.41 -9.71 14.04
C ASP A 102 28.57 -10.62 14.39
N LYS A 103 28.36 -11.94 14.31
CA LYS A 103 29.38 -12.95 14.56
C LYS A 103 30.50 -12.93 13.50
N GLU A 104 30.14 -12.96 12.22
CA GLU A 104 31.08 -13.10 11.13
C GLU A 104 31.89 -11.82 10.85
N LEU A 105 31.30 -10.66 11.11
CA LEU A 105 31.91 -9.36 10.82
C LEU A 105 32.38 -8.61 12.07
N GLY A 106 32.11 -9.13 13.27
CA GLY A 106 32.46 -8.47 14.53
C GLY A 106 31.76 -7.12 14.75
N THR A 107 30.51 -6.99 14.24
CA THR A 107 29.76 -5.73 14.25
C THR A 107 28.51 -5.82 15.12
N ASN A 108 27.82 -4.70 15.29
CA ASN A 108 26.46 -4.66 15.78
C ASN A 108 25.57 -4.15 14.64
N THR A 109 25.08 -5.06 13.81
CA THR A 109 24.22 -4.76 12.67
C THR A 109 22.93 -4.12 13.14
N ARG A 110 22.58 -2.96 12.56
CA ARG A 110 21.39 -2.16 12.92
C ARG A 110 20.45 -1.89 11.76
N ALA A 111 20.87 -2.19 10.52
CA ALA A 111 20.14 -1.88 9.31
C ALA A 111 19.56 -3.14 8.67
N ILE A 112 18.28 -3.04 8.25
CA ILE A 112 17.62 -4.01 7.38
C ILE A 112 17.27 -3.35 6.04
N PHE A 113 17.67 -3.97 4.97
CA PHE A 113 17.30 -3.64 3.60
C PHE A 113 16.33 -4.73 3.13
N TRP A 114 15.05 -4.39 3.02
CA TRP A 114 14.04 -5.41 2.75
C TRP A 114 14.17 -6.04 1.38
N PRO A 115 14.10 -7.38 1.28
CA PRO A 115 14.01 -8.08 -0.01
C PRO A 115 12.88 -7.51 -0.85
N TYR A 116 13.16 -7.20 -2.12
CA TYR A 116 12.23 -6.56 -3.05
C TYR A 116 11.70 -5.19 -2.59
N GLY A 117 12.26 -4.59 -1.55
CA GLY A 117 11.74 -3.40 -0.90
C GLY A 117 10.43 -3.63 -0.15
N ALA A 118 10.02 -4.89 0.02
CA ALA A 118 8.73 -5.26 0.59
C ALA A 118 8.75 -5.19 2.12
N VAL A 119 8.05 -4.22 2.68
CA VAL A 119 7.92 -3.97 4.12
C VAL A 119 6.49 -3.56 4.46
N THR A 120 6.02 -3.98 5.63
CA THR A 120 4.79 -3.48 6.27
C THR A 120 5.16 -2.81 7.59
N LYS A 121 4.25 -2.03 8.18
CA LYS A 121 4.46 -1.46 9.52
C LYS A 121 4.69 -2.56 10.57
N GLU A 122 3.98 -3.67 10.45
CA GLU A 122 4.17 -4.83 11.33
C GLU A 122 5.61 -5.39 11.21
N THR A 123 6.11 -5.62 10.00
CA THR A 123 7.46 -6.18 9.81
C THR A 123 8.57 -5.22 10.19
N GLU A 124 8.35 -3.91 10.03
CA GLU A 124 9.23 -2.87 10.55
C GLU A 124 9.33 -2.90 12.08
N GLU A 125 8.19 -3.04 12.77
CA GLU A 125 8.16 -3.20 14.23
C GLU A 125 8.91 -4.47 14.67
N LEU A 126 8.71 -5.59 13.96
CA LEU A 126 9.42 -6.85 14.23
C LEU A 126 10.93 -6.71 14.02
N ALA A 127 11.37 -6.02 12.99
CA ALA A 127 12.79 -5.74 12.75
C ALA A 127 13.40 -4.89 13.88
N SER A 128 12.68 -3.85 14.30
CA SER A 128 13.12 -3.00 15.43
C SER A 128 13.24 -3.82 16.72
N MET A 129 12.30 -4.72 16.99
CA MET A 129 12.33 -5.60 18.17
C MET A 129 13.57 -6.50 18.22
N VAL A 130 14.07 -6.96 17.07
CA VAL A 130 15.29 -7.80 17.02
C VAL A 130 16.59 -6.97 16.93
N GLY A 131 16.52 -5.67 17.05
CA GLY A 131 17.67 -4.77 17.03
C GLY A 131 18.10 -4.29 15.64
N LEU A 132 17.19 -4.29 14.66
CA LEU A 132 17.35 -3.75 13.31
C LEU A 132 16.45 -2.50 13.10
N PRO A 133 16.64 -1.40 13.84
CA PRO A 133 15.74 -0.25 13.81
C PRO A 133 15.88 0.60 12.54
N LEU A 134 16.95 0.47 11.78
CA LEU A 134 17.15 1.21 10.53
C LEU A 134 16.60 0.38 9.37
N SER A 135 15.43 0.71 8.91
CA SER A 135 14.66 -0.02 7.89
C SER A 135 14.72 0.69 6.54
N PHE A 136 15.03 -0.05 5.46
CA PHE A 136 15.15 0.49 4.11
C PHE A 136 14.29 -0.30 3.13
N SER A 137 13.36 0.41 2.45
CA SER A 137 12.54 -0.13 1.36
C SER A 137 12.99 0.40 0.00
N LEU A 138 12.28 0.05 -1.06
CA LEU A 138 12.32 0.72 -2.36
C LEU A 138 11.09 1.63 -2.47
N GLY A 139 11.26 2.79 -3.08
CA GLY A 139 10.16 3.72 -3.29
C GLY A 139 10.62 5.07 -3.82
N SER A 140 9.65 5.94 -4.04
CA SER A 140 9.83 7.24 -4.67
C SER A 140 9.57 8.43 -3.75
N GLU A 141 9.39 8.21 -2.44
CA GLU A 141 9.15 9.29 -1.51
C GLU A 141 10.45 9.87 -0.97
N LEU A 142 10.46 11.18 -0.76
CA LEU A 142 11.59 11.83 -0.11
C LEU A 142 11.64 11.47 1.38
N ASN A 143 12.80 11.00 1.81
CA ASN A 143 13.07 10.79 3.22
C ASN A 143 13.28 12.14 3.91
N THR A 144 12.65 12.31 5.07
CA THR A 144 12.88 13.47 5.94
C THR A 144 13.55 13.04 7.23
N ALA A 145 14.30 13.95 7.87
CA ALA A 145 14.98 13.65 9.13
C ALA A 145 14.02 13.26 10.27
N ASP A 146 12.75 13.67 10.16
CA ASP A 146 11.71 13.42 11.15
C ASP A 146 11.00 12.07 10.95
N LEU A 147 11.30 11.36 9.85
CA LEU A 147 10.76 10.03 9.60
C LEU A 147 11.54 8.98 10.40
N PHE A 148 11.04 8.70 11.61
CA PHE A 148 11.39 7.46 12.29
C PHE A 148 10.60 6.32 11.64
N GLY A 149 11.27 5.49 10.86
CA GLY A 149 10.61 4.37 10.19
C GLY A 149 11.43 3.85 9.02
N THR A 150 10.74 3.43 7.99
CA THR A 150 11.36 2.88 6.80
C THR A 150 11.76 3.97 5.80
N TYR A 151 13.06 4.10 5.57
CA TYR A 151 13.60 4.97 4.53
C TYR A 151 13.43 4.35 3.15
N GLN A 152 13.05 5.17 2.18
CA GLN A 152 12.93 4.73 0.79
C GLN A 152 14.21 4.98 0.02
N ARG A 153 14.53 4.05 -0.86
CA ARG A 153 15.69 4.10 -1.74
C ARG A 153 15.22 4.08 -3.19
N ALA A 154 15.73 5.01 -4.00
CA ALA A 154 15.61 4.93 -5.45
C ALA A 154 16.36 3.70 -5.98
N LEU A 155 15.78 3.04 -6.97
CA LEU A 155 16.41 1.89 -7.64
C LEU A 155 17.20 2.38 -8.85
N ILE A 156 18.52 2.25 -8.79
CA ILE A 156 19.41 2.55 -9.92
C ILE A 156 19.82 1.22 -10.57
N ILE A 157 19.39 0.99 -11.80
CA ILE A 157 19.68 -0.23 -12.58
C ILE A 157 20.29 0.15 -13.94
N ASP A 158 20.98 -0.80 -14.55
CA ASP A 158 21.52 -0.70 -15.91
C ASP A 158 22.45 0.51 -16.15
N ASN A 159 23.08 1.00 -15.09
CA ASN A 159 24.04 2.11 -15.15
C ASN A 159 23.49 3.35 -15.92
N PRO A 160 22.40 3.97 -15.42
CA PRO A 160 21.70 5.03 -16.13
C PRO A 160 22.58 6.28 -16.32
N ILE A 161 22.31 7.03 -17.36
CA ILE A 161 22.94 8.33 -17.57
C ILE A 161 22.43 9.36 -16.53
N PRO A 162 23.21 10.43 -16.24
CA PRO A 162 22.83 11.43 -15.25
C PRO A 162 21.46 12.07 -15.47
N ALA A 163 21.03 12.22 -16.70
CA ALA A 163 19.71 12.78 -17.04
C ALA A 163 18.55 11.89 -16.57
N GLN A 164 18.72 10.56 -16.62
CA GLN A 164 17.71 9.61 -16.13
C GLN A 164 17.63 9.66 -14.59
N ILE A 165 18.77 9.71 -13.90
CA ILE A 165 18.82 9.88 -12.44
C ILE A 165 18.13 11.19 -12.03
N TYR A 166 18.42 12.28 -12.76
CA TYR A 166 17.81 13.57 -12.49
C TYR A 166 16.28 13.54 -12.70
N ALA A 167 15.80 12.91 -13.77
CA ALA A 167 14.37 12.78 -14.02
C ALA A 167 13.67 12.02 -12.88
N GLU A 168 14.24 10.91 -12.42
CA GLU A 168 13.71 10.15 -11.27
C GLU A 168 13.67 10.98 -9.98
N MET A 169 14.72 11.76 -9.71
CA MET A 169 14.74 12.68 -8.58
C MET A 169 13.65 13.77 -8.69
N GLN A 170 13.39 14.27 -9.90
CA GLN A 170 12.31 15.25 -10.14
C GLN A 170 10.93 14.64 -9.88
N ASP A 171 10.71 13.39 -10.30
CA ASP A 171 9.46 12.69 -10.04
C ASP A 171 9.19 12.54 -8.53
N PHE A 172 10.21 12.26 -7.72
CA PHE A 172 10.08 12.24 -6.26
C PHE A 172 9.66 13.59 -5.69
N VAL A 173 10.23 14.67 -6.20
CA VAL A 173 9.87 16.03 -5.78
C VAL A 173 8.45 16.38 -6.18
N LEU A 174 8.02 16.02 -7.38
CA LEU A 174 6.67 16.28 -7.89
C LEU A 174 5.60 15.47 -7.15
N ASP A 175 5.86 14.20 -6.87
CA ASP A 175 4.94 13.34 -6.12
C ASP A 175 4.64 13.90 -4.73
N ARG A 176 5.61 14.54 -4.10
CA ARG A 176 5.45 15.09 -2.76
C ARG A 176 4.86 16.51 -2.75
N HIS A 177 5.36 17.39 -3.61
CA HIS A 177 5.06 18.82 -3.52
C HIS A 177 3.88 19.27 -4.39
N ALA A 178 3.54 18.51 -5.40
CA ALA A 178 2.45 18.87 -6.30
C ALA A 178 1.74 17.63 -6.89
N PRO A 179 1.20 16.72 -6.05
CA PRO A 179 0.55 15.50 -6.53
C PRO A 179 -0.66 15.80 -7.43
N TYR A 180 -1.32 16.93 -7.22
CA TYR A 180 -2.44 17.40 -8.07
C TYR A 180 -2.02 17.78 -9.49
N LYS A 181 -0.74 18.01 -9.77
CA LYS A 181 -0.22 18.28 -11.12
C LYS A 181 0.01 17.00 -11.91
N GLN A 182 0.04 15.87 -11.27
CA GLN A 182 0.19 14.58 -11.93
C GLN A 182 -1.15 14.12 -12.48
N ARG A 183 -1.15 13.73 -13.76
CA ARG A 183 -2.34 13.10 -14.34
C ARG A 183 -2.50 11.69 -13.75
N LYS A 184 -3.54 11.49 -12.97
CA LYS A 184 -3.95 10.19 -12.47
C LYS A 184 -5.27 9.79 -13.11
N SER A 185 -5.27 8.62 -13.73
CA SER A 185 -6.48 8.02 -14.30
C SER A 185 -6.81 6.76 -13.52
N PHE A 186 -8.08 6.61 -13.15
CA PHE A 186 -8.62 5.45 -12.46
C PHE A 186 -9.64 4.76 -13.34
N LEU A 187 -9.54 3.44 -13.43
CA LEU A 187 -10.64 2.61 -13.91
C LEU A 187 -11.25 1.90 -12.71
N ARG A 188 -12.55 2.13 -12.46
CA ARG A 188 -13.30 1.46 -11.40
C ARG A 188 -13.83 0.12 -11.91
N PHE A 189 -13.69 -0.93 -11.11
CA PHE A 189 -14.22 -2.25 -11.41
C PHE A 189 -14.74 -2.94 -10.15
N ASN A 190 -15.94 -3.53 -10.25
CA ASN A 190 -16.54 -4.31 -9.16
C ASN A 190 -16.14 -5.79 -9.28
N LEU A 191 -15.52 -6.36 -8.24
CA LEU A 191 -15.11 -7.75 -8.22
C LEU A 191 -16.28 -8.73 -8.36
N ALA A 192 -17.50 -8.33 -8.00
CA ALA A 192 -18.73 -9.11 -8.24
C ALA A 192 -18.88 -9.55 -9.70
N GLU A 193 -18.47 -8.72 -10.65
CA GLU A 193 -18.57 -9.01 -12.07
C GLU A 193 -17.74 -10.22 -12.51
N LEU A 194 -16.69 -10.56 -11.77
CA LEU A 194 -15.85 -11.73 -12.08
C LEU A 194 -16.54 -13.06 -11.78
N VAL A 195 -17.48 -13.08 -10.84
CA VAL A 195 -18.19 -14.31 -10.40
C VAL A 195 -19.66 -14.35 -10.83
N LYS A 196 -20.08 -13.37 -11.62
CA LYS A 196 -21.45 -13.29 -12.13
C LYS A 196 -21.76 -14.53 -13.02
N ASP A 197 -22.96 -15.09 -12.87
CA ASP A 197 -23.49 -16.17 -13.69
C ASP A 197 -22.65 -17.47 -13.69
N ASN A 198 -21.92 -17.78 -12.61
CA ASN A 198 -21.02 -18.93 -12.53
C ASN A 198 -20.03 -19.05 -13.71
N GLY A 199 -19.72 -17.93 -14.38
CA GLY A 199 -18.81 -17.88 -15.51
C GLY A 199 -17.35 -18.11 -15.12
N ASN A 200 -16.50 -18.29 -16.13
CA ASN A 200 -15.07 -18.44 -15.91
C ASN A 200 -14.44 -17.11 -15.45
N SER A 201 -14.17 -16.97 -14.15
CA SER A 201 -13.60 -15.78 -13.53
C SER A 201 -12.23 -15.42 -14.10
N GLU A 202 -11.40 -16.38 -14.47
CA GLU A 202 -10.08 -16.14 -15.08
C GLU A 202 -10.21 -15.55 -16.49
N GLN A 203 -11.16 -16.00 -17.29
CA GLN A 203 -11.41 -15.42 -18.60
C GLN A 203 -11.91 -13.98 -18.49
N ARG A 204 -12.83 -13.69 -17.55
CA ARG A 204 -13.34 -12.33 -17.29
C ARG A 204 -12.23 -11.42 -16.77
N LEU A 205 -11.37 -11.93 -15.89
CA LEU A 205 -10.20 -11.21 -15.42
C LEU A 205 -9.25 -10.87 -16.58
N GLY A 206 -8.99 -11.82 -17.49
CA GLY A 206 -8.21 -11.56 -18.69
C GLY A 206 -8.80 -10.43 -19.54
N GLN A 207 -10.08 -10.46 -19.83
CA GLN A 207 -10.79 -9.42 -20.58
C GLN A 207 -10.74 -8.05 -19.89
N LEU A 208 -10.93 -8.00 -18.56
CA LEU A 208 -10.78 -6.78 -17.78
C LEU A 208 -9.39 -6.17 -17.95
N LEU A 209 -8.34 -6.97 -17.79
CA LEU A 209 -6.97 -6.48 -17.85
C LEU A 209 -6.60 -5.98 -19.26
N ASP A 210 -7.12 -6.65 -20.31
CA ASP A 210 -6.95 -6.20 -21.69
C ASP A 210 -7.64 -4.84 -21.92
N GLN A 211 -8.84 -4.63 -21.36
CA GLN A 211 -9.54 -3.35 -21.41
C GLN A 211 -8.77 -2.25 -20.63
N VAL A 212 -8.34 -2.54 -19.40
CA VAL A 212 -7.56 -1.57 -18.59
C VAL A 212 -6.28 -1.16 -19.34
N GLY A 213 -5.59 -2.12 -19.95
CA GLY A 213 -4.40 -1.85 -20.77
C GLY A 213 -4.71 -0.98 -22.00
N ALA A 214 -5.84 -1.23 -22.66
CA ALA A 214 -6.28 -0.45 -23.84
C ALA A 214 -6.61 1.00 -23.48
N PHE A 215 -7.23 1.25 -22.33
CA PHE A 215 -7.51 2.60 -21.82
C PHE A 215 -6.28 3.34 -21.30
N LYS A 216 -5.14 2.65 -21.15
CA LYS A 216 -3.89 3.22 -20.60
C LYS A 216 -4.12 3.89 -19.23
N SER A 217 -5.05 3.34 -18.44
CA SER A 217 -5.19 3.75 -17.04
C SER A 217 -3.94 3.33 -16.28
N ASN A 218 -3.46 4.20 -15.39
CA ASN A 218 -2.33 3.88 -14.53
C ASN A 218 -2.76 3.40 -13.13
N ASN A 219 -4.05 3.46 -12.82
CA ASN A 219 -4.60 3.00 -11.55
C ASN A 219 -5.88 2.18 -11.77
N LEU A 220 -6.04 1.13 -10.99
CA LEU A 220 -7.24 0.31 -10.93
C LEU A 220 -7.87 0.45 -9.54
N LEU A 221 -9.15 0.79 -9.51
CA LEU A 221 -9.95 0.92 -8.31
C LEU A 221 -10.92 -0.25 -8.24
N LEU A 222 -10.79 -1.10 -7.24
CA LEU A 222 -11.57 -2.32 -7.10
C LEU A 222 -12.60 -2.17 -5.99
N THR A 223 -13.88 -2.25 -6.31
CA THR A 223 -14.95 -2.42 -5.33
C THR A 223 -14.90 -3.86 -4.82
N VAL A 224 -14.61 -4.03 -3.52
CA VAL A 224 -14.23 -5.32 -2.92
C VAL A 224 -15.30 -5.92 -2.02
N VAL A 225 -16.42 -5.23 -1.86
CA VAL A 225 -17.59 -5.64 -1.08
C VAL A 225 -18.87 -5.44 -1.90
N GLU A 226 -19.95 -6.12 -1.56
CA GLU A 226 -21.20 -6.07 -2.32
C GLU A 226 -22.41 -6.08 -1.38
N ASP A 227 -23.37 -5.21 -1.68
CA ASP A 227 -24.76 -5.29 -1.25
C ASP A 227 -25.51 -6.10 -2.30
N GLN A 228 -25.86 -7.34 -1.97
CA GLN A 228 -26.44 -8.30 -2.94
C GLN A 228 -27.95 -8.14 -3.14
N ASN A 229 -28.61 -7.54 -2.16
CA ASN A 229 -30.06 -7.44 -2.11
C ASN A 229 -30.57 -5.98 -2.27
N ASP A 230 -29.64 -5.04 -2.43
CA ASP A 230 -29.92 -3.62 -2.67
C ASP A 230 -30.67 -2.95 -1.48
N ASP A 231 -30.41 -3.42 -0.25
CA ASP A 231 -31.01 -2.90 0.97
C ASP A 231 -30.19 -1.79 1.64
N GLY A 232 -29.07 -1.41 1.04
CA GLY A 232 -28.14 -0.40 1.54
C GLY A 232 -27.12 -0.95 2.55
N LYS A 233 -27.07 -2.27 2.73
CA LYS A 233 -26.12 -2.93 3.64
C LYS A 233 -25.21 -3.90 2.91
N ILE A 234 -23.97 -3.97 3.34
CA ILE A 234 -23.03 -4.90 2.74
C ILE A 234 -23.26 -6.32 3.26
N ASP A 235 -23.37 -7.27 2.34
CA ASP A 235 -23.62 -8.68 2.62
C ASP A 235 -22.37 -9.54 2.52
N VAL A 236 -21.49 -9.26 1.55
CA VAL A 236 -20.35 -10.13 1.25
C VAL A 236 -19.08 -9.35 0.88
N ALA A 237 -17.93 -10.03 1.01
CA ALA A 237 -16.63 -9.54 0.59
C ALA A 237 -15.95 -10.50 -0.41
N TYR A 238 -14.99 -9.99 -1.18
CA TYR A 238 -14.20 -10.72 -2.17
C TYR A 238 -12.74 -10.91 -1.74
N PHE A 239 -12.52 -10.98 -0.43
CA PHE A 239 -11.22 -11.21 0.20
C PHE A 239 -11.40 -11.89 1.57
N PRO A 240 -10.36 -12.61 2.07
CA PRO A 240 -10.40 -13.24 3.38
C PRO A 240 -10.56 -12.21 4.51
N ASN A 241 -11.60 -12.37 5.32
CA ASN A 241 -11.88 -11.52 6.46
C ASN A 241 -12.68 -12.30 7.52
N ARG A 242 -12.77 -11.75 8.76
CA ARG A 242 -13.46 -12.38 9.90
C ARG A 242 -14.92 -11.93 10.07
N SER A 243 -15.34 -10.92 9.33
CA SER A 243 -16.56 -10.17 9.66
C SER A 243 -17.70 -10.37 8.67
N LEU A 244 -17.38 -10.55 7.40
CA LEU A 244 -18.36 -10.74 6.33
C LEU A 244 -18.19 -12.12 5.69
N PRO A 245 -19.29 -12.75 5.22
CA PRO A 245 -19.20 -13.90 4.35
C PRO A 245 -18.29 -13.60 3.15
N MET A 246 -17.31 -14.46 2.91
CA MET A 246 -16.46 -14.36 1.74
C MET A 246 -17.13 -15.09 0.57
N LYS A 247 -17.56 -14.39 -0.48
CA LYS A 247 -18.18 -15.00 -1.66
C LYS A 247 -17.13 -15.66 -2.55
N ALA A 248 -15.97 -15.04 -2.69
CA ALA A 248 -14.82 -15.61 -3.39
C ALA A 248 -13.53 -14.90 -2.95
N ASP A 249 -12.43 -15.63 -2.94
CA ASP A 249 -11.09 -15.08 -2.65
C ASP A 249 -10.44 -14.63 -3.96
N LEU A 250 -10.71 -13.41 -4.38
CA LEU A 250 -10.32 -12.86 -5.68
C LEU A 250 -9.37 -11.67 -5.60
N LEU A 251 -9.42 -10.88 -4.54
CA LEU A 251 -8.70 -9.60 -4.49
C LEU A 251 -7.21 -9.76 -4.73
N ASN A 252 -6.56 -10.66 -4.00
CA ASN A 252 -5.12 -10.90 -4.16
C ASN A 252 -4.78 -11.36 -5.60
N ARG A 253 -5.61 -12.23 -6.18
CA ARG A 253 -5.44 -12.70 -7.56
C ARG A 253 -5.50 -11.55 -8.57
N VAL A 254 -6.49 -10.68 -8.45
CA VAL A 254 -6.67 -9.53 -9.35
C VAL A 254 -5.52 -8.54 -9.18
N VAL A 255 -5.14 -8.22 -7.95
CA VAL A 255 -4.00 -7.34 -7.65
C VAL A 255 -2.72 -7.87 -8.27
N TRP A 256 -2.42 -9.15 -8.09
CA TRP A 256 -1.22 -9.78 -8.64
C TRP A 256 -1.18 -9.70 -10.17
N GLN A 257 -2.28 -10.03 -10.83
CA GLN A 257 -2.40 -9.97 -12.29
C GLN A 257 -2.29 -8.54 -12.82
N ALA A 258 -2.96 -7.59 -12.20
CA ALA A 258 -2.90 -6.19 -12.61
C ALA A 258 -1.47 -5.61 -12.51
N ARG A 259 -0.75 -5.94 -11.44
CA ARG A 259 0.64 -5.50 -11.27
C ARG A 259 1.60 -6.15 -12.24
N THR A 260 1.48 -7.45 -12.48
CA THR A 260 2.46 -8.20 -13.28
C THR A 260 2.21 -8.10 -14.78
N ARG A 261 0.96 -7.95 -15.24
CA ARG A 261 0.63 -7.89 -16.66
C ARG A 261 0.56 -6.47 -17.23
N ILE A 262 0.06 -5.52 -16.44
CA ILE A 262 -0.19 -4.15 -16.91
C ILE A 262 0.43 -3.06 -16.05
N ALA A 263 1.26 -3.43 -15.07
CA ALA A 263 1.99 -2.53 -14.17
C ALA A 263 1.13 -1.46 -13.46
N ASN A 264 -0.17 -1.76 -13.22
CA ASN A 264 -1.09 -0.82 -12.59
C ASN A 264 -0.91 -0.78 -11.08
N LYS A 265 -1.08 0.40 -10.50
CA LYS A 265 -1.34 0.58 -9.07
C LYS A 265 -2.78 0.17 -8.79
N VAL A 266 -3.01 -0.59 -7.72
CA VAL A 266 -4.32 -1.13 -7.38
C VAL A 266 -4.76 -0.66 -6.01
N TYR A 267 -5.96 -0.11 -5.94
CA TYR A 267 -6.60 0.36 -4.72
C TYR A 267 -7.87 -0.43 -4.47
N ALA A 268 -8.11 -0.81 -3.22
CA ALA A 268 -9.40 -1.35 -2.79
C ALA A 268 -10.33 -0.22 -2.37
N GLU A 269 -11.53 -0.21 -2.92
CA GLU A 269 -12.56 0.76 -2.61
C GLU A 269 -13.55 0.19 -1.60
N LEU A 270 -13.81 0.99 -0.56
CA LEU A 270 -14.74 0.67 0.52
C LEU A 270 -15.59 1.90 0.83
N PRO A 271 -16.92 1.77 0.91
CA PRO A 271 -17.77 2.89 1.31
C PRO A 271 -17.63 3.19 2.81
N LEU A 272 -17.52 4.46 3.16
CA LEU A 272 -17.40 4.92 4.55
C LEU A 272 -18.68 4.64 5.37
N SER A 273 -19.83 4.68 4.74
CA SER A 273 -21.15 4.46 5.37
C SER A 273 -21.53 3.01 5.53
N LEU A 274 -20.56 2.09 5.54
CA LEU A 274 -20.84 0.68 5.70
C LEU A 274 -21.71 0.41 6.93
N GLU A 275 -23.00 0.25 6.69
CA GLU A 275 -23.85 -0.53 7.56
C GLU A 275 -23.80 -1.98 7.09
N THR A 276 -23.52 -2.89 7.99
CA THR A 276 -23.63 -4.33 7.75
C THR A 276 -24.82 -4.86 8.52
N GLN A 277 -25.39 -5.97 8.08
CA GLN A 277 -26.48 -6.63 8.81
C GLN A 277 -26.09 -7.07 10.23
N GLN A 278 -24.79 -7.16 10.54
CA GLN A 278 -24.27 -7.74 11.79
C GLN A 278 -23.59 -6.73 12.73
N GLY A 279 -23.62 -5.42 12.42
CA GLY A 279 -22.91 -4.41 13.22
C GLY A 279 -21.39 -4.55 13.08
N TYR A 280 -20.79 -3.76 12.21
CA TYR A 280 -19.46 -4.04 11.69
C TYR A 280 -18.49 -2.88 11.89
N ASP A 281 -17.24 -3.19 12.26
CA ASP A 281 -16.15 -2.23 12.37
C ASP A 281 -15.36 -2.18 11.05
N LEU A 282 -15.50 -1.10 10.28
CA LEU A 282 -14.78 -0.87 9.03
C LEU A 282 -13.26 -0.97 9.21
N SER A 283 -12.74 -0.59 10.38
CA SER A 283 -11.31 -0.65 10.65
C SER A 283 -10.79 -2.08 10.78
N GLU A 284 -11.60 -3.00 11.32
CA GLU A 284 -11.23 -4.42 11.39
C GLU A 284 -11.26 -5.08 9.99
N LEU A 285 -12.24 -4.75 9.15
CA LEU A 285 -12.29 -5.25 7.76
C LEU A 285 -11.08 -4.78 6.97
N THR A 286 -10.76 -3.52 7.05
CA THR A 286 -9.60 -2.97 6.35
C THR A 286 -8.29 -3.57 6.86
N ALA A 287 -8.18 -3.88 8.15
CA ALA A 287 -7.02 -4.59 8.70
C ALA A 287 -6.89 -6.00 8.10
N ASP A 288 -8.00 -6.76 8.01
CA ASP A 288 -8.00 -8.08 7.39
C ASP A 288 -7.70 -8.00 5.87
N LEU A 289 -8.24 -7.01 5.17
CA LEU A 289 -7.97 -6.77 3.77
C LEU A 289 -6.47 -6.56 3.51
N VAL A 290 -5.86 -5.65 4.23
CA VAL A 290 -4.43 -5.31 4.07
C VAL A 290 -3.53 -6.49 4.41
N LYS A 291 -3.84 -7.19 5.48
CA LYS A 291 -3.09 -8.34 5.97
C LYS A 291 -2.97 -9.46 4.94
N ASN A 292 -4.06 -9.76 4.24
CA ASN A 292 -4.13 -10.86 3.28
C ASN A 292 -3.85 -10.43 1.83
N ASN A 293 -3.70 -9.13 1.57
CA ASN A 293 -3.45 -8.57 0.23
C ASN A 293 -2.25 -7.63 0.24
N SER A 294 -1.10 -8.18 0.58
CA SER A 294 0.15 -7.42 0.81
C SER A 294 0.65 -6.63 -0.41
N SER A 295 0.17 -6.95 -1.60
CA SER A 295 0.58 -6.30 -2.85
C SER A 295 -0.30 -5.14 -3.28
N ILE A 296 -1.42 -4.88 -2.61
CA ILE A 296 -2.27 -3.72 -2.91
C ILE A 296 -1.52 -2.40 -2.66
N THR A 297 -1.83 -1.38 -3.44
CA THR A 297 -1.16 -0.06 -3.31
C THR A 297 -1.77 0.75 -2.17
N GLY A 298 -3.08 0.66 -1.97
CA GLY A 298 -3.75 1.41 -0.92
C GLY A 298 -5.26 1.17 -0.86
N LEU A 299 -5.91 1.95 -0.02
CA LEU A 299 -7.35 1.97 0.15
C LEU A 299 -7.92 3.26 -0.42
N MET A 300 -9.15 3.18 -0.91
CA MET A 300 -9.97 4.32 -1.27
C MET A 300 -11.26 4.23 -0.45
N ILE A 301 -11.47 5.16 0.46
CA ILE A 301 -12.68 5.25 1.28
C ILE A 301 -13.62 6.21 0.58
N GLU A 302 -14.71 5.67 0.03
CA GLU A 302 -15.71 6.44 -0.69
C GLU A 302 -16.67 7.12 0.28
N THR A 303 -16.94 8.40 0.05
CA THR A 303 -17.74 9.23 0.97
C THR A 303 -18.93 9.91 0.30
N ASP A 304 -19.29 9.51 -0.91
CA ASP A 304 -20.20 10.27 -1.78
C ASP A 304 -21.52 10.67 -1.13
N ASP A 305 -22.23 9.76 -0.46
CA ASP A 305 -23.52 10.07 0.15
C ASP A 305 -23.45 10.38 1.65
N THR A 306 -22.33 10.15 2.28
CA THR A 306 -22.18 10.15 3.74
C THR A 306 -21.66 11.46 4.30
N LEU A 307 -21.03 12.30 3.47
CA LEU A 307 -20.63 13.66 3.85
C LEU A 307 -21.77 14.67 3.75
N HIS A 308 -22.98 14.27 3.39
CA HIS A 308 -24.18 15.09 3.53
C HIS A 308 -24.53 15.31 5.02
N CYS A 309 -23.61 15.90 5.74
CA CYS A 309 -23.79 16.28 7.14
C CYS A 309 -24.58 17.59 7.31
N ALA A 310 -25.50 17.89 6.42
CA ALA A 310 -26.15 19.20 6.29
C ALA A 310 -27.40 19.40 7.14
N ILE A 311 -27.65 18.59 8.18
CA ILE A 311 -28.95 18.63 8.83
C ILE A 311 -29.00 19.59 10.02
N SER A 312 -27.98 19.66 10.84
CA SER A 312 -27.83 20.66 11.89
C SER A 312 -26.42 20.71 12.47
N GLN A 313 -26.06 21.81 13.14
CA GLN A 313 -24.75 21.94 13.80
C GLN A 313 -24.53 20.86 14.89
N ARG A 314 -25.59 20.35 15.50
CA ARG A 314 -25.55 19.34 16.55
C ARG A 314 -25.29 17.93 15.98
N ASP A 315 -25.84 17.66 14.81
CA ASP A 315 -25.68 16.37 14.11
C ASP A 315 -24.31 16.28 13.41
N TRP A 316 -23.76 17.42 12.99
CA TRP A 316 -22.41 17.49 12.45
C TRP A 316 -21.35 16.99 13.44
N ASP A 317 -21.38 17.52 14.67
CA ASP A 317 -20.36 17.20 15.68
C ASP A 317 -20.34 15.70 16.07
N HIS A 318 -21.50 15.02 15.94
CA HIS A 318 -21.58 13.59 16.26
C HIS A 318 -21.36 12.67 15.06
N ILE A 319 -21.97 12.95 13.92
CA ILE A 319 -21.98 12.02 12.78
C ILE A 319 -20.71 12.18 11.95
N CYS A 320 -20.36 13.39 11.58
CA CYS A 320 -19.22 13.63 10.71
C CYS A 320 -17.89 13.50 11.43
N GLN A 321 -17.80 13.94 12.68
CA GLN A 321 -16.62 13.71 13.48
C GLN A 321 -16.36 12.20 13.65
N LYS A 322 -17.41 11.43 13.97
CA LYS A 322 -17.28 9.97 14.07
C LYS A 322 -16.79 9.35 12.77
N LYS A 323 -17.31 9.74 11.61
CA LYS A 323 -16.88 9.22 10.31
C LYS A 323 -15.42 9.54 9.99
N ILE A 324 -14.96 10.72 10.37
CA ILE A 324 -13.55 11.11 10.24
C ILE A 324 -12.69 10.31 11.19
N ASP A 325 -13.14 10.10 12.42
CA ASP A 325 -12.45 9.26 13.41
C ASP A 325 -12.38 7.79 12.95
N ASP A 326 -13.39 7.30 12.24
CA ASP A 326 -13.37 5.96 11.63
C ASP A 326 -12.26 5.83 10.56
N VAL A 327 -12.04 6.85 9.72
CA VAL A 327 -10.92 6.87 8.76
C VAL A 327 -9.57 6.86 9.50
N LEU A 328 -9.43 7.64 10.57
CA LEU A 328 -8.23 7.63 11.40
C LEU A 328 -8.00 6.24 12.04
N ALA A 329 -9.06 5.60 12.51
CA ALA A 329 -8.99 4.25 13.06
C ALA A 329 -8.50 3.25 12.01
N ILE A 330 -8.94 3.35 10.77
CA ILE A 330 -8.44 2.56 9.63
C ILE A 330 -6.92 2.73 9.50
N LYS A 331 -6.43 3.97 9.41
CA LYS A 331 -5.02 4.27 9.24
C LYS A 331 -4.17 3.69 10.38
N ASN A 332 -4.64 3.78 11.62
CA ASN A 332 -3.92 3.29 12.79
C ASN A 332 -3.94 1.77 12.94
N LYS A 333 -5.06 1.12 12.62
CA LYS A 333 -5.22 -0.33 12.80
C LYS A 333 -4.61 -1.16 11.67
N THR A 334 -4.57 -0.64 10.45
CA THR A 334 -4.14 -1.42 9.29
C THR A 334 -2.65 -1.72 9.28
N LYS A 335 -1.84 -1.05 10.12
CA LYS A 335 -0.37 -1.22 10.15
C LYS A 335 0.22 -1.27 8.73
N LEU A 336 -0.17 -0.31 7.93
CA LEU A 336 0.13 -0.27 6.51
C LEU A 336 1.64 -0.31 6.26
N LYS A 337 2.03 -0.91 5.16
CA LYS A 337 3.42 -0.87 4.69
C LYS A 337 3.82 0.56 4.32
N ALA A 338 5.11 0.82 4.28
CA ALA A 338 5.63 2.02 3.64
C ALA A 338 5.07 2.14 2.21
N ASN A 339 4.69 3.34 1.79
CA ASN A 339 4.03 3.62 0.51
C ASN A 339 2.64 3.04 0.33
N TYR A 340 1.98 2.71 1.41
CA TYR A 340 0.59 2.29 1.38
C TYR A 340 -0.29 3.47 1.77
N TYR A 341 -1.26 3.78 0.92
CA TYR A 341 -2.07 4.98 1.07
C TYR A 341 -3.47 4.67 1.58
N VAL A 342 -3.92 5.42 2.55
CA VAL A 342 -5.34 5.52 2.92
C VAL A 342 -5.86 6.82 2.33
N ASN A 343 -6.71 6.70 1.32
CA ASN A 343 -7.25 7.84 0.60
C ASN A 343 -8.73 7.97 0.87
N VAL A 344 -9.23 9.18 0.77
CA VAL A 344 -10.66 9.49 0.79
C VAL A 344 -11.06 9.96 -0.60
N SER A 345 -12.15 9.45 -1.14
CA SER A 345 -12.75 9.94 -2.38
C SER A 345 -14.12 10.56 -2.13
N THR A 346 -14.42 11.61 -2.88
CA THR A 346 -15.73 12.26 -2.91
C THR A 346 -15.99 12.79 -4.30
N ASN A 347 -17.27 12.95 -4.66
CA ASN A 347 -17.59 13.66 -5.89
C ASN A 347 -17.53 15.18 -5.70
N TYR A 348 -17.34 15.90 -6.80
CA TYR A 348 -17.21 17.36 -6.80
C TYR A 348 -18.41 18.06 -6.17
N GLN A 349 -19.63 17.61 -6.44
CA GLN A 349 -20.85 18.21 -5.90
C GLN A 349 -20.93 18.05 -4.38
N THR A 350 -20.57 16.90 -3.87
CA THR A 350 -20.47 16.63 -2.43
C THR A 350 -19.39 17.48 -1.78
N ALA A 351 -18.21 17.57 -2.39
CA ALA A 351 -17.11 18.40 -1.88
C ALA A 351 -17.48 19.88 -1.78
N LEU A 352 -18.18 20.42 -2.78
CA LEU A 352 -18.66 21.82 -2.75
C LEU A 352 -19.76 22.09 -1.72
N LYS A 353 -20.64 21.10 -1.49
CA LYS A 353 -21.75 21.21 -0.53
C LYS A 353 -21.32 20.91 0.90
N PHE A 354 -20.14 20.41 1.10
CA PHE A 354 -19.61 20.12 2.41
C PHE A 354 -19.60 21.39 3.26
N SER A 355 -20.52 21.50 4.22
CA SER A 355 -20.62 22.64 5.11
C SER A 355 -20.11 22.28 6.49
N TYR A 356 -19.26 23.12 7.03
CA TYR A 356 -18.77 22.99 8.39
C TYR A 356 -19.29 24.15 9.23
N LYS A 357 -20.00 23.87 10.31
CA LYS A 357 -20.56 24.88 11.25
C LYS A 357 -21.36 25.98 10.56
N GLY A 358 -22.15 25.63 9.55
CA GLY A 358 -23.06 26.59 8.85
C GLY A 358 -22.37 27.54 7.87
N ALA A 359 -21.09 27.43 7.63
CA ALA A 359 -20.39 28.25 6.64
C ALA A 359 -20.35 27.52 5.28
N GLN A 360 -21.13 28.00 4.30
CA GLN A 360 -21.19 27.43 2.94
C GLN A 360 -19.85 27.43 2.17
N TRP A 361 -18.86 28.21 2.61
CA TRP A 361 -17.60 28.42 1.91
C TRP A 361 -16.39 27.70 2.52
N GLY A 362 -16.60 26.85 3.47
CA GLY A 362 -15.50 26.15 4.14
C GLY A 362 -15.37 24.67 3.79
N GLY A 363 -16.29 24.15 2.97
CA GLY A 363 -16.46 22.72 2.81
C GLY A 363 -15.21 22.00 2.34
N LEU A 364 -14.77 22.26 1.11
CA LEU A 364 -13.58 21.63 0.54
C LEU A 364 -12.32 21.99 1.33
N GLN A 365 -12.14 23.27 1.67
CA GLN A 365 -10.96 23.71 2.44
C GLN A 365 -10.93 23.06 3.82
N LYS A 366 -12.08 22.95 4.49
CA LYS A 366 -12.15 22.29 5.79
C LYS A 366 -11.87 20.78 5.69
N LEU A 367 -12.41 20.14 4.67
CA LEU A 367 -12.11 18.74 4.38
C LEU A 367 -10.62 18.52 4.17
N LEU A 368 -9.96 19.35 3.37
CA LEU A 368 -8.52 19.32 3.15
C LEU A 368 -7.68 19.61 4.39
N GLN A 369 -8.17 20.40 5.33
CA GLN A 369 -7.51 20.61 6.62
C GLN A 369 -7.55 19.37 7.53
N LEU A 370 -8.61 18.57 7.41
CA LEU A 370 -8.78 17.34 8.20
C LEU A 370 -8.02 16.14 7.62
N ILE A 371 -7.86 16.07 6.29
CA ILE A 371 -7.26 14.93 5.60
C ILE A 371 -5.85 14.60 6.09
N PRO A 372 -4.89 15.52 6.27
CA PRO A 372 -3.52 15.19 6.67
C PRO A 372 -3.42 14.37 7.96
N ASP A 373 -4.35 14.55 8.88
CA ASP A 373 -4.37 13.84 10.15
C ASP A 373 -5.04 12.45 10.06
N HIS A 374 -5.88 12.22 9.04
CA HIS A 374 -6.77 11.07 8.94
C HIS A 374 -6.52 10.21 7.70
N ALA A 375 -6.12 10.80 6.60
CA ALA A 375 -5.85 10.11 5.33
C ALA A 375 -4.64 10.74 4.62
N ASP A 376 -4.15 10.09 3.57
CA ASP A 376 -2.99 10.58 2.82
C ASP A 376 -3.41 11.58 1.74
N PHE A 377 -4.48 11.25 0.98
CA PHE A 377 -4.98 12.13 -0.08
C PHE A 377 -6.51 12.20 -0.11
N LEU A 378 -7.03 13.35 -0.51
CA LEU A 378 -8.41 13.53 -0.93
C LEU A 378 -8.48 13.51 -2.46
N TYR A 379 -9.26 12.59 -3.00
CA TYR A 379 -9.59 12.50 -4.42
C TYR A 379 -10.94 13.14 -4.68
N ILE A 380 -11.00 14.08 -5.61
CA ILE A 380 -12.26 14.67 -6.08
C ILE A 380 -12.55 14.13 -7.47
N ALA A 381 -13.58 13.31 -7.56
CA ALA A 381 -14.04 12.79 -8.84
C ALA A 381 -14.84 13.88 -9.58
N LEU A 382 -14.45 14.14 -10.82
CA LEU A 382 -15.18 15.01 -11.75
C LEU A 382 -16.03 14.14 -12.69
N ASP A 383 -17.30 14.44 -12.80
CA ASP A 383 -18.15 13.84 -13.81
C ASP A 383 -17.82 14.41 -15.20
N SER A 384 -17.71 13.54 -16.21
CA SER A 384 -17.44 13.91 -17.60
C SER A 384 -18.47 14.88 -18.21
N ASN A 385 -19.67 14.93 -17.64
CA ASN A 385 -20.77 15.82 -18.06
C ASN A 385 -20.75 17.19 -17.36
N GLN A 386 -19.75 17.47 -16.52
CA GLN A 386 -19.72 18.74 -15.80
C GLN A 386 -19.40 19.92 -16.74
N SER A 387 -20.18 20.98 -16.57
CA SER A 387 -20.06 22.17 -17.40
C SER A 387 -18.73 22.92 -17.15
N LYS A 388 -18.27 23.70 -18.14
CA LYS A 388 -17.12 24.61 -18.00
C LYS A 388 -17.22 25.53 -16.77
N ASN A 389 -18.44 25.85 -16.32
CA ASN A 389 -18.66 26.68 -15.14
C ASN A 389 -18.18 26.00 -13.85
N ASN A 390 -18.38 24.68 -13.70
CA ASN A 390 -17.95 23.93 -12.53
C ASN A 390 -16.43 23.85 -12.45
N ILE A 391 -15.75 23.73 -13.60
CA ILE A 391 -14.28 23.74 -13.66
C ILE A 391 -13.73 25.11 -13.24
N ASN A 392 -14.35 26.21 -13.71
CA ASN A 392 -13.96 27.56 -13.31
C ASN A 392 -14.19 27.85 -11.82
N GLU A 393 -15.22 27.26 -11.21
CA GLU A 393 -15.46 27.35 -9.77
C GLU A 393 -14.42 26.55 -8.98
N LEU A 394 -14.06 25.36 -9.46
CA LEU A 394 -12.99 24.56 -8.88
C LEU A 394 -11.65 25.29 -8.91
N ASP A 395 -11.29 25.91 -10.04
CA ASP A 395 -10.07 26.71 -10.20
C ASP A 395 -10.04 27.89 -9.20
N LYS A 396 -11.16 28.55 -8.97
CA LYS A 396 -11.25 29.59 -7.95
C LYS A 396 -10.98 29.04 -6.55
N VAL A 397 -11.57 27.90 -6.20
CA VAL A 397 -11.31 27.24 -4.90
C VAL A 397 -9.85 26.84 -4.77
N LEU A 398 -9.28 26.22 -5.81
CA LEU A 398 -7.87 25.81 -5.84
C LEU A 398 -6.92 26.99 -5.64
N SER A 399 -7.28 28.17 -6.18
CA SER A 399 -6.46 29.38 -6.02
C SER A 399 -6.43 29.92 -4.57
N THR A 400 -7.39 29.53 -3.74
CA THR A 400 -7.45 29.93 -2.32
C THR A 400 -6.75 28.95 -1.38
N LEU A 401 -6.38 27.76 -1.86
CA LEU A 401 -5.72 26.74 -1.05
C LEU A 401 -4.25 27.07 -0.78
N THR A 402 -3.81 26.76 0.43
CA THR A 402 -2.40 26.79 0.80
C THR A 402 -1.62 25.66 0.12
N GLU A 403 -0.30 25.79 0.04
CA GLU A 403 0.56 24.74 -0.50
C GLU A 403 0.43 23.42 0.29
N ARG A 404 0.25 23.49 1.61
CA ARG A 404 0.02 22.31 2.45
C ARG A 404 -1.28 21.60 2.07
N GLU A 405 -2.37 22.32 1.88
CA GLU A 405 -3.66 21.74 1.48
C GLU A 405 -3.58 21.11 0.08
N LYS A 406 -2.88 21.75 -0.86
CA LYS A 406 -2.69 21.22 -2.21
C LYS A 406 -1.88 19.93 -2.25
N GLN A 407 -0.98 19.70 -1.29
CA GLN A 407 -0.17 18.47 -1.22
C GLN A 407 -1.01 17.21 -0.95
N HIS A 408 -2.22 17.36 -0.41
CA HIS A 408 -3.12 16.26 -0.08
C HIS A 408 -4.33 16.16 -1.03
N LEU A 409 -4.34 16.92 -2.11
CA LEU A 409 -5.44 16.96 -3.07
C LEU A 409 -5.05 16.31 -4.40
N ILE A 410 -5.95 15.47 -4.94
CA ILE A 410 -5.87 14.90 -6.28
C ILE A 410 -7.24 15.10 -6.97
N ILE A 411 -7.21 15.58 -8.21
CA ILE A 411 -8.41 15.84 -9.00
C ILE A 411 -8.41 14.99 -10.26
#